data_ad04fa9b3135f42362f31cd6faadc7b2
#
_entry.id   ad04fa9b3135f42362f31cd6faadc7b2
#
_cell.length_a   1.000
_cell.length_b   1.000
_cell.length_c   1.000
_cell.angle_alpha   90.00
_cell.angle_beta   90.00
_cell.angle_gamma   90.00
#
_symmetry.space_group_name_H-M   'P 1'
#
loop_
_entity.id
_entity.type
_entity.pdbx_description
1 polymer ?
#
loop_
_entity_poly.entity_id
_entity_poly.type
_entity_poly.pdbx_seq_one_letter_code
_entity_poly.pdbx_strand_id
1 'polypeptide(L)'
;VAVVTAMLCCPGVDALAQAPAKPAAKPPPQTAAQRQAAVNRAVAQKRLPPPSTAAQRQALPEADEAQKAAAELVYYGKYICDDKFEIFVERDKISPGYVDVRYLKNIWTMKPVASDTGAVRLEDTKKATLLVQIPHKSMLLNTQTGQRIVDSCKCAEQVQALKDDAVGAPSSGSLMGDAPKQ
;
A
#
# COMPACT_ATOMS: atom_id res chain seq x y z
N VAL A 1 -10.07 60.56 16.72
CA VAL A 1 -10.47 61.67 15.84
C VAL A 1 -10.80 61.11 14.46
N ALA A 2 -12.08 61.27 14.07
CA ALA A 2 -12.72 61.29 12.74
C ALA A 2 -12.42 60.11 11.78
N VAL A 3 -13.33 59.21 11.54
CA VAL A 3 -14.55 59.22 10.69
C VAL A 3 -14.30 59.78 9.28
N VAL A 4 -14.36 58.91 8.27
CA VAL A 4 -15.07 59.22 7.02
C VAL A 4 -15.58 57.95 6.38
N THR A 5 -16.87 57.82 6.32
CA THR A 5 -17.76 56.97 5.56
C THR A 5 -17.69 57.37 4.08
N ALA A 6 -17.55 56.41 3.17
CA ALA A 6 -17.92 56.62 1.77
C ALA A 6 -18.66 55.40 1.25
N MET A 7 -19.92 55.57 1.15
CA MET A 7 -20.97 54.80 0.49
C MET A 7 -20.84 55.03 -1.02
N LEU A 8 -20.65 53.99 -1.84
CA LEU A 8 -20.89 54.12 -3.29
C LEU A 8 -21.77 52.98 -3.77
N CYS A 9 -22.96 53.36 -4.08
CA CYS A 9 -24.00 52.67 -4.78
C CYS A 9 -23.59 52.40 -6.24
N CYS A 10 -23.71 51.20 -6.73
CA CYS A 10 -23.80 50.93 -8.17
C CYS A 10 -25.02 50.05 -8.44
N PRO A 11 -25.99 50.57 -9.22
CA PRO A 11 -27.00 49.73 -9.85
C PRO A 11 -26.54 49.37 -11.26
N GLY A 12 -26.66 48.13 -11.63
CA GLY A 12 -26.38 47.66 -13.00
C GLY A 12 -26.83 46.21 -13.16
N VAL A 13 -28.15 46.03 -13.18
CA VAL A 13 -28.73 44.73 -13.61
C VAL A 13 -28.85 44.77 -15.13
N ASP A 14 -27.84 44.24 -15.84
CA ASP A 14 -28.00 43.89 -17.23
C ASP A 14 -28.74 42.57 -17.35
N ALA A 15 -30.00 42.68 -17.74
CA ALA A 15 -30.83 41.57 -18.13
C ALA A 15 -30.32 41.01 -19.48
N LEU A 16 -29.49 40.01 -19.47
CA LEU A 16 -29.18 39.21 -20.65
C LEU A 16 -30.35 38.33 -20.97
N ALA A 17 -31.07 38.76 -22.02
CA ALA A 17 -32.16 38.01 -22.64
C ALA A 17 -31.69 36.61 -23.04
N GLN A 18 -32.22 35.58 -22.40
CA GLN A 18 -32.03 34.17 -22.78
C GLN A 18 -32.75 33.96 -24.11
N ALA A 19 -31.99 33.71 -25.17
CA ALA A 19 -32.52 33.25 -26.42
C ALA A 19 -33.17 31.87 -26.24
N PRO A 20 -34.31 31.58 -26.88
CA PRO A 20 -34.98 30.30 -26.73
C PRO A 20 -34.10 29.17 -27.27
N ALA A 21 -33.83 28.17 -26.44
CA ALA A 21 -33.09 26.98 -26.78
C ALA A 21 -33.82 26.26 -27.94
N LYS A 22 -33.09 26.11 -29.05
CA LYS A 22 -33.52 25.33 -30.22
C LYS A 22 -33.76 23.88 -29.74
N PRO A 23 -34.91 23.23 -30.09
CA PRO A 23 -35.15 21.85 -29.71
C PRO A 23 -34.05 20.95 -30.24
N ALA A 24 -33.43 20.18 -29.35
CA ALA A 24 -32.42 19.20 -29.74
C ALA A 24 -33.03 18.18 -30.71
N ALA A 25 -32.50 18.14 -31.93
CA ALA A 25 -32.89 17.15 -32.91
C ALA A 25 -32.65 15.74 -32.38
N LYS A 26 -33.67 14.88 -32.47
CA LYS A 26 -33.55 13.46 -32.11
C LYS A 26 -32.39 12.83 -32.92
N PRO A 27 -31.48 12.10 -32.29
CA PRO A 27 -30.40 11.43 -33.03
C PRO A 27 -31.00 10.45 -34.04
N PRO A 28 -30.40 10.30 -35.21
CA PRO A 28 -30.89 9.39 -36.25
C PRO A 28 -30.90 7.95 -35.76
N PRO A 29 -31.82 7.09 -36.21
CA PRO A 29 -31.88 5.70 -35.80
C PRO A 29 -30.61 4.96 -36.18
N GLN A 30 -29.86 4.52 -35.18
CA GLN A 30 -28.63 3.76 -35.38
C GLN A 30 -28.95 2.36 -35.91
N THR A 31 -28.26 1.94 -36.95
CA THR A 31 -28.38 0.58 -37.52
C THR A 31 -27.88 -0.47 -36.49
N ALA A 32 -28.41 -1.70 -36.62
CA ALA A 32 -28.01 -2.81 -35.72
C ALA A 32 -26.48 -3.00 -35.69
N ALA A 33 -25.81 -2.82 -36.85
CA ALA A 33 -24.34 -2.89 -36.92
C ALA A 33 -23.62 -1.79 -36.14
N GLN A 34 -24.17 -0.56 -36.13
CA GLN A 34 -23.62 0.55 -35.34
C GLN A 34 -23.79 0.33 -33.80
N ARG A 35 -24.91 -0.26 -33.39
CA ARG A 35 -25.14 -0.64 -31.98
C ARG A 35 -24.16 -1.74 -31.55
N GLN A 36 -23.95 -2.74 -32.41
CA GLN A 36 -23.00 -3.83 -32.14
C GLN A 36 -21.56 -3.30 -32.02
N ALA A 37 -21.16 -2.39 -32.91
CA ALA A 37 -19.85 -1.73 -32.85
C ALA A 37 -19.66 -0.87 -31.60
N ALA A 38 -20.71 -0.19 -31.12
CA ALA A 38 -20.69 0.58 -29.90
C ALA A 38 -20.56 -0.31 -28.67
N VAL A 39 -21.28 -1.44 -28.63
CA VAL A 39 -21.17 -2.45 -27.55
C VAL A 39 -19.77 -3.07 -27.54
N ASN A 40 -19.23 -3.43 -28.70
CA ASN A 40 -17.88 -4.00 -28.79
C ASN A 40 -16.80 -2.99 -28.36
N ARG A 41 -16.95 -1.68 -28.68
CA ARG A 41 -16.08 -0.63 -28.15
C ARG A 41 -16.19 -0.47 -26.63
N ALA A 42 -17.40 -0.49 -26.08
CA ALA A 42 -17.62 -0.37 -24.64
C ALA A 42 -17.05 -1.58 -23.88
N VAL A 43 -17.15 -2.79 -24.46
CA VAL A 43 -16.55 -4.01 -23.89
C VAL A 43 -15.03 -3.96 -24.00
N ALA A 44 -14.46 -3.45 -25.09
CA ALA A 44 -13.01 -3.27 -25.24
C ALA A 44 -12.45 -2.22 -24.28
N GLN A 45 -13.20 -1.16 -23.97
CA GLN A 45 -12.79 -0.14 -22.97
C GLN A 45 -12.96 -0.60 -21.53
N LYS A 46 -13.80 -1.61 -21.28
CA LYS A 46 -14.00 -2.21 -19.96
C LYS A 46 -13.03 -3.35 -19.66
N ARG A 47 -12.20 -3.75 -20.61
CA ARG A 47 -11.03 -4.59 -20.30
C ARG A 47 -10.08 -3.73 -19.49
N LEU A 48 -10.03 -4.02 -18.17
CA LEU A 48 -8.93 -3.57 -17.33
C LEU A 48 -7.64 -3.85 -18.12
N PRO A 49 -6.71 -2.87 -18.15
CA PRO A 49 -5.40 -3.13 -18.70
C PRO A 49 -4.89 -4.40 -18.01
N PRO A 50 -4.28 -5.32 -18.76
CA PRO A 50 -3.67 -6.51 -18.15
C PRO A 50 -2.80 -6.04 -16.98
N PRO A 51 -2.77 -6.76 -15.86
CA PRO A 51 -1.89 -6.42 -14.75
C PRO A 51 -0.52 -6.14 -15.38
N SER A 52 0.05 -4.99 -15.06
CA SER A 52 1.25 -4.44 -15.72
C SER A 52 2.23 -5.57 -15.98
N THR A 53 2.31 -5.98 -17.25
CA THR A 53 3.22 -7.02 -17.69
C THR A 53 4.63 -6.59 -17.29
N ALA A 54 5.47 -7.56 -16.97
CA ALA A 54 6.88 -7.38 -16.62
C ALA A 54 7.63 -6.32 -17.47
N ALA A 55 7.17 -6.08 -18.68
CA ALA A 55 7.71 -5.07 -19.62
C ALA A 55 7.45 -3.60 -19.22
N GLN A 56 6.55 -3.31 -18.29
CA GLN A 56 6.24 -1.94 -17.83
C GLN A 56 6.87 -1.60 -16.48
N ARG A 57 7.54 -2.55 -15.84
CA ARG A 57 8.36 -2.26 -14.67
C ARG A 57 9.63 -1.56 -15.15
N GLN A 58 9.88 -0.35 -14.66
CA GLN A 58 11.16 0.32 -14.85
C GLN A 58 12.25 -0.66 -14.43
N ALA A 59 13.28 -0.80 -15.26
CA ALA A 59 14.43 -1.61 -14.91
C ALA A 59 15.00 -1.11 -13.57
N LEU A 60 14.94 -1.96 -12.56
CA LEU A 60 15.50 -1.65 -11.25
C LEU A 60 17.04 -1.76 -11.33
N PRO A 61 17.78 -0.98 -10.53
CA PRO A 61 19.21 -1.17 -10.41
C PRO A 61 19.55 -2.62 -10.02
N GLU A 62 20.65 -3.13 -10.49
CA GLU A 62 21.11 -4.45 -10.06
C GLU A 62 21.35 -4.44 -8.54
N ALA A 63 20.88 -5.51 -7.86
CA ALA A 63 21.04 -5.65 -6.43
C ALA A 63 22.54 -5.86 -6.09
N ASP A 64 23.04 -5.09 -5.14
CA ASP A 64 24.35 -5.28 -4.57
C ASP A 64 24.42 -6.52 -3.66
N GLU A 65 25.62 -6.94 -3.28
CA GLU A 65 25.81 -8.13 -2.44
C GLU A 65 25.17 -7.99 -1.06
N ALA A 66 25.18 -6.79 -0.47
CA ALA A 66 24.54 -6.52 0.82
C ALA A 66 23.01 -6.67 0.71
N GLN A 67 22.43 -6.19 -0.40
CA GLN A 67 21.01 -6.36 -0.68
C GLN A 67 20.65 -7.84 -0.91
N LYS A 68 21.45 -8.58 -1.65
CA LYS A 68 21.23 -10.02 -1.85
C LYS A 68 21.31 -10.78 -0.53
N ALA A 69 22.31 -10.49 0.30
CA ALA A 69 22.43 -11.06 1.63
C ALA A 69 21.22 -10.72 2.51
N ALA A 70 20.75 -9.47 2.48
CA ALA A 70 19.56 -9.06 3.20
C ALA A 70 18.30 -9.79 2.68
N ALA A 71 18.21 -10.07 1.38
CA ALA A 71 17.11 -10.83 0.80
C ALA A 71 17.03 -12.27 1.31
N GLU A 72 18.15 -12.89 1.70
CA GLU A 72 18.13 -14.22 2.31
C GLU A 72 17.59 -14.22 3.74
N LEU A 73 17.63 -13.09 4.44
CA LEU A 73 17.12 -12.93 5.80
C LEU A 73 15.62 -12.58 5.83
N VAL A 74 14.99 -12.35 4.69
CA VAL A 74 13.57 -11.99 4.59
C VAL A 74 12.72 -13.19 4.94
N TYR A 75 11.74 -13.00 5.81
CA TYR A 75 10.67 -13.97 6.03
C TYR A 75 9.69 -13.89 4.85
N TYR A 76 9.63 -14.94 4.05
CA TYR A 76 8.75 -15.04 2.89
C TYR A 76 7.43 -15.70 3.24
N GLY A 77 6.42 -15.51 2.39
CA GLY A 77 5.15 -16.21 2.46
C GLY A 77 3.96 -15.33 2.82
N LYS A 78 2.93 -15.97 3.31
CA LYS A 78 1.69 -15.35 3.72
C LYS A 78 1.76 -14.90 5.17
N TYR A 79 1.37 -13.66 5.41
CA TYR A 79 1.24 -13.05 6.73
C TYR A 79 -0.23 -12.84 7.08
N ILE A 80 -0.58 -13.12 8.31
CA ILE A 80 -1.85 -12.73 8.90
C ILE A 80 -1.58 -11.57 9.86
N CYS A 81 -2.25 -10.46 9.62
CA CYS A 81 -2.15 -9.24 10.41
C CYS A 81 -3.36 -9.06 11.32
N ASP A 82 -3.36 -7.98 12.13
CA ASP A 82 -4.54 -7.56 12.88
C ASP A 82 -5.72 -7.36 11.93
N ASP A 83 -6.94 -7.47 12.44
CA ASP A 83 -8.20 -7.39 11.68
C ASP A 83 -8.31 -8.39 10.52
N LYS A 84 -7.53 -9.46 10.56
CA LYS A 84 -7.50 -10.53 9.56
C LYS A 84 -7.04 -10.08 8.16
N PHE A 85 -6.35 -8.96 8.08
CA PHE A 85 -5.69 -8.56 6.84
C PHE A 85 -4.55 -9.51 6.49
N GLU A 86 -4.30 -9.66 5.19
CA GLU A 86 -3.26 -10.55 4.67
C GLU A 86 -2.23 -9.76 3.86
N ILE A 87 -0.96 -10.07 4.08
CA ILE A 87 0.16 -9.63 3.26
C ILE A 87 0.82 -10.86 2.66
N PHE A 88 1.28 -10.74 1.42
CA PHE A 88 2.10 -11.77 0.77
C PHE A 88 3.45 -11.17 0.45
N VAL A 89 4.50 -11.87 0.85
CA VAL A 89 5.90 -11.49 0.62
C VAL A 89 6.55 -12.57 -0.22
N GLU A 90 6.97 -12.22 -1.44
CA GLU A 90 7.52 -13.15 -2.41
C GLU A 90 8.81 -12.60 -3.01
N ARG A 91 9.72 -13.47 -3.47
CA ARG A 91 10.90 -13.03 -4.22
C ARG A 91 10.45 -12.45 -5.56
N ASP A 92 10.99 -11.30 -5.96
CA ASP A 92 10.74 -10.79 -7.30
C ASP A 92 11.37 -11.74 -8.33
N LYS A 93 10.56 -12.16 -9.30
CA LYS A 93 10.97 -13.10 -10.34
C LYS A 93 11.78 -12.44 -11.47
N ILE A 94 11.72 -11.11 -11.54
CA ILE A 94 12.30 -10.33 -12.64
C ILE A 94 13.63 -9.74 -12.21
N SER A 95 13.70 -9.21 -10.98
CA SER A 95 14.85 -8.52 -10.43
C SER A 95 15.37 -9.27 -9.21
N PRO A 96 16.37 -10.17 -9.39
CA PRO A 96 16.96 -10.92 -8.27
C PRO A 96 17.46 -9.97 -7.17
N GLY A 97 17.20 -10.33 -5.90
CA GLY A 97 17.56 -9.48 -4.76
C GLY A 97 16.50 -8.45 -4.37
N TYR A 98 15.39 -8.37 -5.12
CA TYR A 98 14.21 -7.60 -4.75
C TYR A 98 13.10 -8.52 -4.25
N VAL A 99 12.14 -7.92 -3.56
CA VAL A 99 11.02 -8.61 -2.91
C VAL A 99 9.71 -7.93 -3.29
N ASP A 100 8.74 -8.71 -3.75
CA ASP A 100 7.39 -8.23 -4.00
C ASP A 100 6.54 -8.39 -2.75
N VAL A 101 5.97 -7.29 -2.30
CA VAL A 101 5.03 -7.22 -1.18
C VAL A 101 3.65 -6.87 -1.71
N ARG A 102 2.69 -7.74 -1.44
CA ARG A 102 1.31 -7.57 -1.89
C ARG A 102 0.38 -7.40 -0.69
N TYR A 103 -0.39 -6.33 -0.71
CA TYR A 103 -1.44 -6.06 0.28
C TYR A 103 -2.67 -5.52 -0.43
N LEU A 104 -3.81 -6.18 -0.28
CA LEU A 104 -5.05 -5.89 -1.01
C LEU A 104 -4.81 -5.85 -2.53
N LYS A 105 -5.00 -4.67 -3.15
CA LYS A 105 -4.80 -4.45 -4.59
C LYS A 105 -3.41 -3.87 -4.93
N ASN A 106 -2.63 -3.56 -3.91
CA ASN A 106 -1.32 -2.94 -4.08
C ASN A 106 -0.22 -4.00 -4.13
N ILE A 107 0.75 -3.78 -5.02
CA ILE A 107 1.98 -4.57 -5.12
C ILE A 107 3.13 -3.59 -5.14
N TRP A 108 4.09 -3.76 -4.22
CA TRP A 108 5.30 -2.98 -4.14
C TRP A 108 6.50 -3.88 -4.35
N THR A 109 7.40 -3.51 -5.26
CA THR A 109 8.70 -4.13 -5.36
C THR A 109 9.64 -3.38 -4.43
N MET A 110 10.19 -4.08 -3.46
CA MET A 110 10.93 -3.51 -2.34
C MET A 110 12.37 -3.99 -2.34
N LYS A 111 13.26 -3.08 -1.88
CA LYS A 111 14.67 -3.36 -1.62
C LYS A 111 14.82 -3.84 -0.18
N PRO A 112 15.33 -5.06 0.06
CA PRO A 112 15.65 -5.51 1.41
C PRO A 112 16.94 -4.85 1.91
N VAL A 113 16.91 -4.46 3.18
CA VAL A 113 18.03 -3.90 3.93
C VAL A 113 18.08 -4.55 5.30
N ALA A 114 19.17 -5.21 5.62
CA ALA A 114 19.37 -5.78 6.95
C ALA A 114 19.76 -4.66 7.94
N SER A 115 19.29 -4.79 9.17
CA SER A 115 19.67 -3.92 10.28
C SER A 115 20.55 -4.67 11.27
N ASP A 116 21.47 -3.96 11.90
CA ASP A 116 22.34 -4.50 12.97
C ASP A 116 21.56 -5.06 14.16
N THR A 117 20.29 -4.67 14.30
CA THR A 117 19.40 -5.18 15.35
C THR A 117 18.68 -6.48 15.00
N GLY A 118 19.00 -7.10 13.85
CA GLY A 118 18.34 -8.31 13.35
C GLY A 118 16.99 -8.06 12.70
N ALA A 119 16.58 -6.81 12.53
CA ALA A 119 15.40 -6.47 11.74
C ALA A 119 15.73 -6.42 10.26
N VAL A 120 14.80 -6.85 9.41
CA VAL A 120 14.88 -6.67 7.95
C VAL A 120 13.88 -5.60 7.54
N ARG A 121 14.38 -4.60 6.83
CA ARG A 121 13.55 -3.52 6.26
C ARG A 121 13.39 -3.76 4.78
N LEU A 122 12.16 -3.80 4.31
CA LEU A 122 11.84 -3.84 2.89
C LEU A 122 11.38 -2.45 2.47
N GLU A 123 12.22 -1.73 1.76
CA GLU A 123 12.00 -0.35 1.34
C GLU A 123 11.42 -0.31 -0.08
N ASP A 124 10.24 0.27 -0.24
CA ASP A 124 9.63 0.47 -1.55
C ASP A 124 10.55 1.30 -2.46
N THR A 125 10.74 0.85 -3.68
CA THR A 125 11.53 1.55 -4.70
C THR A 125 11.03 2.97 -4.99
N LYS A 126 9.74 3.23 -4.75
CA LYS A 126 9.11 4.56 -4.85
C LYS A 126 9.16 5.35 -3.54
N LYS A 127 9.78 4.80 -2.49
CA LYS A 127 9.92 5.43 -1.16
C LYS A 127 8.59 5.83 -0.51
N ALA A 128 7.50 5.15 -0.82
CA ALA A 128 6.18 5.44 -0.26
C ALA A 128 5.81 4.50 0.89
N THR A 129 6.39 3.30 0.90
CA THR A 129 5.98 2.23 1.80
C THR A 129 7.21 1.50 2.35
N LEU A 130 7.13 1.02 3.56
CA LEU A 130 8.16 0.27 4.26
C LEU A 130 7.52 -0.92 4.98
N LEU A 131 8.00 -2.13 4.72
CA LEU A 131 7.69 -3.30 5.54
C LEU A 131 8.88 -3.58 6.47
N VAL A 132 8.63 -3.59 7.76
CA VAL A 132 9.63 -3.97 8.78
C VAL A 132 9.31 -5.36 9.29
N GLN A 133 10.29 -6.23 9.25
CA GLN A 133 10.22 -7.60 9.76
C GLN A 133 11.17 -7.73 10.95
N ILE A 134 10.65 -8.19 12.07
CA ILE A 134 11.42 -8.61 13.25
C ILE A 134 11.04 -10.06 13.58
N PRO A 135 11.80 -10.79 14.42
CA PRO A 135 11.52 -12.21 14.66
C PRO A 135 10.09 -12.55 15.09
N HIS A 136 9.43 -11.65 15.80
CA HIS A 136 8.11 -11.92 16.38
C HIS A 136 6.93 -11.33 15.64
N LYS A 137 7.15 -10.33 14.80
CA LYS A 137 6.10 -9.66 14.02
C LYS A 137 6.64 -8.85 12.86
N SER A 138 5.74 -8.47 11.98
CA SER A 138 6.03 -7.53 10.90
C SER A 138 4.98 -6.43 10.87
N MET A 139 5.33 -5.29 10.28
CA MET A 139 4.44 -4.15 10.16
C MET A 139 4.68 -3.42 8.84
N LEU A 140 3.60 -2.97 8.21
CA LEU A 140 3.64 -2.18 6.98
C LEU A 140 3.33 -0.73 7.31
N LEU A 141 4.20 0.18 6.91
CA LEU A 141 4.12 1.60 7.19
C LEU A 141 4.08 2.42 5.90
N ASN A 142 3.40 3.55 5.95
CA ASN A 142 3.54 4.60 4.96
C ASN A 142 4.67 5.53 5.42
N THR A 143 5.73 5.65 4.62
CA THR A 143 6.92 6.45 4.98
C THR A 143 6.71 7.94 4.86
N GLN A 144 5.73 8.37 4.05
CA GLN A 144 5.43 9.78 3.86
C GLN A 144 4.60 10.38 5.01
N THR A 145 3.67 9.60 5.54
CA THR A 145 2.79 10.03 6.64
C THR A 145 3.23 9.52 8.00
N GLY A 146 4.15 8.55 8.06
CA GLY A 146 4.55 7.85 9.28
C GLY A 146 3.47 6.93 9.84
N GLN A 147 2.36 6.74 9.15
CA GLN A 147 1.25 5.92 9.62
C GLN A 147 1.50 4.43 9.38
N ARG A 148 1.07 3.60 10.32
CA ARG A 148 0.99 2.16 10.12
C ARG A 148 -0.21 1.84 9.25
N ILE A 149 0.03 1.12 8.15
CA ILE A 149 -1.02 0.63 7.27
C ILE A 149 -1.65 -0.62 7.88
N VAL A 150 -0.81 -1.55 8.32
CA VAL A 150 -1.17 -2.74 9.13
C VAL A 150 -0.04 -3.08 10.08
N ASP A 151 -0.39 -3.66 11.24
CA ASP A 151 0.54 -4.06 12.30
C ASP A 151 0.32 -5.52 12.70
N SER A 152 1.19 -6.00 13.56
CA SER A 152 1.12 -7.34 14.18
C SER A 152 1.01 -8.49 13.16
N CYS A 153 1.53 -8.28 11.96
CA CYS A 153 1.56 -9.29 10.92
C CYS A 153 2.55 -10.40 11.28
N LYS A 154 2.13 -11.66 11.11
CA LYS A 154 2.96 -12.83 11.41
C LYS A 154 2.87 -13.84 10.27
N CYS A 155 4.01 -14.31 9.79
CA CYS A 155 4.10 -15.48 8.93
C CYS A 155 4.25 -16.76 9.77
N ALA A 156 4.25 -17.91 9.12
CA ALA A 156 4.37 -19.21 9.80
C ALA A 156 5.66 -19.33 10.63
N GLU A 157 6.78 -18.84 10.10
CA GLU A 157 8.09 -18.87 10.76
C GLU A 157 8.11 -17.99 12.02
N GLN A 158 7.55 -16.79 11.97
CA GLN A 158 7.45 -15.90 13.12
C GLN A 158 6.51 -16.46 14.20
N VAL A 159 5.43 -17.14 13.81
CA VAL A 159 4.56 -17.85 14.76
C VAL A 159 5.29 -19.00 15.44
N GLN A 160 6.13 -19.71 14.69
CA GLN A 160 6.94 -20.79 15.27
C GLN A 160 7.99 -20.23 16.24
N ALA A 161 8.74 -19.19 15.86
CA ALA A 161 9.72 -18.54 16.74
C ALA A 161 9.11 -18.09 18.07
N LEU A 162 7.90 -17.53 18.05
CA LEU A 162 7.18 -17.16 19.27
C LEU A 162 6.84 -18.35 20.17
N LYS A 163 6.54 -19.51 19.60
CA LYS A 163 6.28 -20.73 20.37
C LYS A 163 7.54 -21.28 20.99
N ASP A 164 8.64 -21.25 20.22
CA ASP A 164 9.94 -21.76 20.69
C ASP A 164 10.47 -20.90 21.84
N ASP A 165 10.31 -19.57 21.75
CA ASP A 165 10.65 -18.65 22.83
C ASP A 165 9.79 -18.87 24.10
N ALA A 166 8.50 -19.15 23.92
CA ALA A 166 7.59 -19.42 25.03
C ALA A 166 7.92 -20.74 25.76
N VAL A 167 8.45 -21.72 25.04
CA VAL A 167 8.87 -23.02 25.62
C VAL A 167 10.26 -22.91 26.27
N GLY A 168 11.16 -22.08 25.70
CA GLY A 168 12.53 -21.88 26.17
C GLY A 168 12.64 -20.86 27.32
N ALA A 169 11.61 -20.05 27.60
CA ALA A 169 11.62 -19.15 28.72
C ALA A 169 11.62 -19.97 30.02
N PRO A 170 12.64 -19.86 30.88
CA PRO A 170 12.55 -20.43 32.23
C PRO A 170 11.33 -19.79 32.87
N SER A 171 10.41 -20.65 33.34
CA SER A 171 9.28 -20.19 34.14
C SER A 171 9.89 -19.31 35.25
N SER A 172 9.67 -18.01 35.18
CA SER A 172 10.07 -17.11 36.26
C SER A 172 9.25 -17.51 37.47
N GLY A 173 9.81 -18.50 38.17
CA GLY A 173 9.36 -18.88 39.50
C GLY A 173 9.27 -17.61 40.31
N SER A 174 8.12 -17.42 40.86
CA SER A 174 7.74 -16.42 41.85
C SER A 174 8.93 -16.03 42.72
N LEU A 175 9.54 -14.87 42.49
CA LEU A 175 10.44 -14.21 43.43
C LEU A 175 9.59 -13.46 44.47
N MET A 176 8.58 -14.13 45.03
CA MET A 176 8.02 -13.76 46.32
C MET A 176 8.89 -14.41 47.38
N GLY A 177 9.99 -13.76 47.72
CA GLY A 177 10.77 -14.10 48.89
C GLY A 177 9.91 -13.93 50.15
N ASP A 178 9.76 -15.02 50.87
CA ASP A 178 9.26 -15.02 52.22
C ASP A 178 10.11 -14.05 53.04
N ALA A 179 9.49 -12.98 53.54
CA ALA A 179 10.10 -12.09 54.51
C ALA A 179 10.16 -12.83 55.86
N PRO A 180 11.33 -12.91 56.54
CA PRO A 180 11.39 -13.52 57.85
C PRO A 180 10.65 -12.67 58.89
N LYS A 181 9.68 -13.26 59.56
CA LYS A 181 9.04 -12.71 60.74
C LYS A 181 10.08 -12.74 61.87
N GLN A 182 10.41 -11.56 62.39
CA GLN A 182 10.97 -11.38 63.75
C GLN A 182 9.85 -10.99 64.69
#